data_8f1df36fe4c185170fb8932677451d27
#
_entry.id   8f1df36fe4c185170fb8932677451d27
#
_cell.length_a   1.000
_cell.length_b   1.000
_cell.length_c   1.000
_cell.angle_alpha   90.00
_cell.angle_beta   90.00
_cell.angle_gamma   90.00
#
_symmetry.space_group_name_H-M   'P 1'
#
loop_
_entity.id
_entity.type
_entity.pdbx_description
1 polymer ?
#
loop_
_entity_poly.entity_id
_entity_poly.type
_entity_poly.pdbx_seq_one_letter_code
_entity_poly.pdbx_strand_id
1 'polypeptide(L)'
;MSFIEQMVIDDLAAGKNASRIQTRFPPEPNGYLHIGHAKAIAIDFGLAKKYGGECNLRFDDTNPQKEDTEYIESIEHDIKWLGFQWANVYYASDYFQELWDFAVWLIKKGRAYVDEQSAEVIAQQKGTTTSPGTNSPFRDRPVEENLKLFEFMNSGKCEPGTLVLRAKIDMAHPNMLFRDPLIYRVLNIPHLRTGNKWNAYPMYDFTHGQSDYLEGVTHSWCTLEFVEHRPLYDLFVEWMREWAAECGADAESGSRLAQLSASLSTYQGPRQTEFNKLNLNYILLSKRNLKALVEDGIVSGWDDPRMPTICGFRRRGYSPESIVKFIDKIGYTKIDALNDMALLESVVRDDLNSRAIRVSAVLDPVKVVITNYPEGQTEPLTAINNPENEADGTHEVEFGREIWIERDDFQEEAEKKFMRLAPGKEVRLKNAYIIKCDEEHPCDKDADGRITTIYCTYDPETRSGQPGADRKIKGKTLHWVSCHNAKKAEVRLYDRLWKVENPRDELARLQDEGLTYAQAREQMMNPDNLKVLTECYIEPFATTMAPLSHLQFQRIGYFTPDLDSTAEHPVFNKTVGLKV
;
A
#
# COMPACT_ATOMS: atom_id res chain seq x y z
N MET A 1 -15.02 -17.88 -0.45
CA MET A 1 -16.08 -16.88 -0.11
C MET A 1 -15.84 -16.43 1.32
N SER A 2 -15.73 -15.11 1.55
CA SER A 2 -15.56 -14.57 2.90
C SER A 2 -16.91 -14.43 3.61
N PHE A 3 -16.87 -14.30 4.96
CA PHE A 3 -18.11 -14.06 5.72
C PHE A 3 -18.79 -12.73 5.33
N ILE A 4 -18.01 -11.72 4.91
CA ILE A 4 -18.54 -10.44 4.45
C ILE A 4 -19.26 -10.61 3.11
N GLU A 5 -18.68 -11.37 2.20
CA GLU A 5 -19.31 -11.65 0.91
C GLU A 5 -20.62 -12.43 1.09
N GLN A 6 -20.65 -13.41 2.00
CA GLN A 6 -21.88 -14.14 2.33
C GLN A 6 -22.96 -13.21 2.87
N MET A 7 -22.58 -12.24 3.72
CA MET A 7 -23.52 -11.22 4.23
C MET A 7 -24.13 -10.38 3.11
N VAL A 8 -23.33 -9.97 2.12
CA VAL A 8 -23.83 -9.22 0.95
C VAL A 8 -24.86 -10.06 0.18
N ILE A 9 -24.57 -11.34 -0.05
CA ILE A 9 -25.48 -12.26 -0.74
C ILE A 9 -26.79 -12.41 0.03
N ASP A 10 -26.72 -12.60 1.34
CA ASP A 10 -27.90 -12.76 2.20
C ASP A 10 -28.76 -11.48 2.22
N ASP A 11 -28.13 -10.31 2.29
CA ASP A 11 -28.83 -9.03 2.29
C ASP A 11 -29.49 -8.74 0.94
N LEU A 12 -28.84 -9.10 -0.18
CA LEU A 12 -29.45 -9.02 -1.52
C LEU A 12 -30.65 -9.96 -1.67
N ALA A 13 -30.50 -11.23 -1.21
CA ALA A 13 -31.59 -12.21 -1.25
C ALA A 13 -32.79 -11.81 -0.39
N ALA A 14 -32.54 -11.11 0.73
CA ALA A 14 -33.58 -10.56 1.61
C ALA A 14 -34.21 -9.25 1.11
N GLY A 15 -33.74 -8.69 -0.01
CA GLY A 15 -34.23 -7.42 -0.57
C GLY A 15 -33.93 -6.21 0.29
N LYS A 16 -32.94 -6.28 1.18
CA LYS A 16 -32.54 -5.14 2.02
C LYS A 16 -32.08 -3.96 1.20
N ASN A 17 -32.40 -2.77 1.65
CA ASN A 17 -32.07 -1.51 0.97
C ASN A 17 -32.47 -1.53 -0.52
N ALA A 18 -33.62 -2.16 -0.86
CA ALA A 18 -34.10 -2.37 -2.23
C ALA A 18 -33.09 -3.13 -3.11
N SER A 19 -32.36 -4.10 -2.53
CA SER A 19 -31.27 -4.87 -3.16
C SER A 19 -30.14 -4.01 -3.73
N ARG A 20 -29.93 -2.82 -3.18
CA ARG A 20 -28.88 -1.90 -3.58
C ARG A 20 -27.61 -2.16 -2.75
N ILE A 21 -26.46 -2.07 -3.40
CA ILE A 21 -25.14 -2.10 -2.75
C ILE A 21 -24.46 -0.75 -2.97
N GLN A 22 -24.23 -0.04 -1.90
CA GLN A 22 -23.46 1.19 -1.85
C GLN A 22 -22.42 1.07 -0.74
N THR A 23 -21.16 1.14 -1.11
CA THR A 23 -20.03 1.11 -0.19
C THR A 23 -19.26 2.41 -0.24
N ARG A 24 -18.26 2.56 0.59
CA ARG A 24 -17.34 3.70 0.55
C ARG A 24 -15.99 3.34 1.11
N PHE A 25 -14.94 3.95 0.60
CA PHE A 25 -13.62 4.00 1.20
C PHE A 25 -13.40 5.40 1.79
N PRO A 26 -13.23 5.54 3.13
CA PRO A 26 -13.24 6.83 3.82
C PRO A 26 -11.86 7.20 4.39
N PRO A 27 -10.81 7.45 3.56
CA PRO A 27 -9.51 7.80 4.07
C PRO A 27 -9.47 9.21 4.68
N GLU A 28 -8.69 9.38 5.77
CA GLU A 28 -8.30 10.71 6.21
C GLU A 28 -7.21 11.26 5.26
N PRO A 29 -7.34 12.51 4.74
CA PRO A 29 -6.35 13.09 3.82
C PRO A 29 -5.14 13.64 4.58
N ASN A 30 -4.49 12.82 5.39
CA ASN A 30 -3.44 13.18 6.33
C ASN A 30 -2.17 12.32 6.21
N GLY A 31 -2.02 11.55 5.13
CA GLY A 31 -0.88 10.68 4.86
C GLY A 31 -1.04 9.83 3.62
N TYR A 32 0.06 9.20 3.22
CA TYR A 32 0.09 8.25 2.12
C TYR A 32 -0.56 6.91 2.51
N LEU A 33 -1.21 6.27 1.54
CA LEU A 33 -1.77 4.93 1.73
C LEU A 33 -0.65 3.90 1.82
N HIS A 34 -0.84 2.92 2.69
CA HIS A 34 0.03 1.75 2.82
C HIS A 34 -0.72 0.46 2.48
N ILE A 35 -0.03 -0.67 2.43
CA ILE A 35 -0.62 -1.96 2.03
C ILE A 35 -1.82 -2.38 2.91
N GLY A 36 -1.87 -1.92 4.16
CA GLY A 36 -3.05 -2.13 5.02
C GLY A 36 -4.32 -1.50 4.45
N HIS A 37 -4.22 -0.32 3.85
CA HIS A 37 -5.34 0.34 3.18
C HIS A 37 -5.76 -0.39 1.90
N ALA A 38 -4.83 -1.04 1.19
CA ALA A 38 -5.15 -1.82 0.01
C ALA A 38 -6.16 -2.94 0.31
N LYS A 39 -6.13 -3.52 1.51
CA LYS A 39 -7.10 -4.52 1.95
C LYS A 39 -8.52 -3.94 2.09
N ALA A 40 -8.65 -2.74 2.64
CA ALA A 40 -9.93 -2.03 2.72
C ALA A 40 -10.43 -1.63 1.33
N ILE A 41 -9.56 -1.07 0.49
CA ILE A 41 -9.88 -0.71 -0.90
C ILE A 41 -10.38 -1.92 -1.68
N ALA A 42 -9.70 -3.05 -1.58
CA ALA A 42 -10.07 -4.27 -2.30
C ALA A 42 -11.46 -4.79 -1.91
N ILE A 43 -11.87 -4.68 -0.64
CA ILE A 43 -13.21 -5.10 -0.22
C ILE A 43 -14.27 -4.06 -0.56
N ASP A 44 -14.02 -2.77 -0.29
CA ASP A 44 -14.99 -1.70 -0.53
C ASP A 44 -15.36 -1.59 -2.01
N PHE A 45 -14.36 -1.53 -2.89
CA PHE A 45 -14.55 -1.44 -4.33
C PHE A 45 -14.87 -2.80 -4.97
N GLY A 46 -14.18 -3.86 -4.51
CA GLY A 46 -14.28 -5.19 -5.13
C GLY A 46 -15.66 -5.81 -4.99
N LEU A 47 -16.27 -5.79 -3.80
CA LEU A 47 -17.60 -6.35 -3.59
C LEU A 47 -18.69 -5.49 -4.25
N ALA A 48 -18.58 -4.16 -4.18
CA ALA A 48 -19.51 -3.29 -4.90
C ALA A 48 -19.51 -3.63 -6.40
N LYS A 49 -18.35 -3.67 -7.04
CA LYS A 49 -18.19 -4.03 -8.46
C LYS A 49 -18.74 -5.42 -8.77
N LYS A 50 -18.43 -6.42 -7.93
CA LYS A 50 -18.83 -7.82 -8.14
C LYS A 50 -20.34 -8.01 -8.13
N TYR A 51 -21.06 -7.25 -7.31
CA TYR A 51 -22.51 -7.35 -7.14
C TYR A 51 -23.29 -6.22 -7.79
N GLY A 52 -22.69 -5.50 -8.75
CA GLY A 52 -23.36 -4.46 -9.53
C GLY A 52 -23.73 -3.21 -8.75
N GLY A 53 -23.04 -2.97 -7.63
CA GLY A 53 -23.20 -1.77 -6.81
C GLY A 53 -22.15 -0.70 -7.11
N GLU A 54 -22.12 0.32 -6.26
CA GLU A 54 -21.22 1.47 -6.36
C GLU A 54 -20.38 1.62 -5.09
N CYS A 55 -19.18 2.16 -5.24
CA CYS A 55 -18.31 2.54 -4.14
C CYS A 55 -17.94 4.03 -4.25
N ASN A 56 -18.15 4.79 -3.18
CA ASN A 56 -17.75 6.19 -3.10
C ASN A 56 -16.35 6.32 -2.48
N LEU A 57 -15.62 7.35 -2.88
CA LEU A 57 -14.45 7.84 -2.17
C LEU A 57 -14.91 9.02 -1.29
N ARG A 58 -14.78 8.90 0.03
CA ARG A 58 -15.08 9.98 0.96
C ARG A 58 -13.85 10.34 1.78
N PHE A 59 -13.36 11.53 1.58
CA PHE A 59 -12.31 12.06 2.44
C PHE A 59 -12.88 12.46 3.80
N ASP A 60 -12.36 11.85 4.87
CA ASP A 60 -12.69 12.24 6.23
C ASP A 60 -11.82 13.46 6.62
N ASP A 61 -12.29 14.62 6.24
CA ASP A 61 -11.65 15.92 6.46
C ASP A 61 -12.24 16.66 7.68
N THR A 62 -12.53 15.93 8.76
CA THR A 62 -13.07 16.50 10.01
C THR A 62 -12.03 17.20 10.87
N ASN A 63 -10.74 16.95 10.64
CA ASN A 63 -9.65 17.52 11.42
C ASN A 63 -8.73 18.42 10.56
N PRO A 64 -9.01 19.73 10.51
CA PRO A 64 -8.29 20.67 9.64
C PRO A 64 -6.80 20.84 9.96
N GLN A 65 -6.32 20.32 11.10
CA GLN A 65 -4.91 20.46 11.51
C GLN A 65 -3.93 19.59 10.72
N LYS A 66 -4.40 18.59 9.99
CA LYS A 66 -3.56 17.52 9.45
C LYS A 66 -3.76 17.26 7.96
N GLU A 67 -4.61 18.02 7.31
CA GLU A 67 -5.04 17.79 5.93
C GLU A 67 -4.12 18.51 4.94
N ASP A 68 -3.78 17.82 3.83
CA ASP A 68 -3.01 18.39 2.74
C ASP A 68 -3.51 17.87 1.38
N THR A 69 -3.48 18.74 0.38
CA THR A 69 -3.87 18.42 -1.00
C THR A 69 -2.98 17.34 -1.61
N GLU A 70 -1.71 17.28 -1.25
CA GLU A 70 -0.76 16.25 -1.69
C GLU A 70 -1.26 14.85 -1.34
N TYR A 71 -1.83 14.68 -0.14
CA TYR A 71 -2.36 13.37 0.27
C TYR A 71 -3.62 12.98 -0.50
N ILE A 72 -4.49 13.94 -0.82
CA ILE A 72 -5.70 13.72 -1.63
C ILE A 72 -5.31 13.18 -3.01
N GLU A 73 -4.39 13.85 -3.70
CA GLU A 73 -3.91 13.45 -5.02
C GLU A 73 -3.24 12.08 -5.00
N SER A 74 -2.43 11.81 -3.98
CA SER A 74 -1.78 10.51 -3.80
C SER A 74 -2.79 9.38 -3.58
N ILE A 75 -3.81 9.60 -2.75
CA ILE A 75 -4.87 8.62 -2.46
C ILE A 75 -5.64 8.29 -3.74
N GLU A 76 -6.06 9.29 -4.49
CA GLU A 76 -6.76 9.09 -5.76
C GLU A 76 -5.91 8.33 -6.78
N HIS A 77 -4.64 8.67 -6.88
CA HIS A 77 -3.70 7.98 -7.77
C HIS A 77 -3.51 6.51 -7.37
N ASP A 78 -3.37 6.22 -6.09
CA ASP A 78 -3.16 4.87 -5.59
C ASP A 78 -4.39 3.96 -5.80
N ILE A 79 -5.60 4.48 -5.60
CA ILE A 79 -6.84 3.75 -5.87
C ILE A 79 -6.96 3.39 -7.36
N LYS A 80 -6.69 4.34 -8.25
CA LYS A 80 -6.70 4.12 -9.71
C LYS A 80 -5.63 3.11 -10.12
N TRP A 81 -4.44 3.20 -9.55
CA TRP A 81 -3.36 2.27 -9.83
C TRP A 81 -3.70 0.83 -9.39
N LEU A 82 -4.41 0.66 -8.27
CA LEU A 82 -4.92 -0.66 -7.84
C LEU A 82 -6.01 -1.22 -8.77
N GLY A 83 -6.47 -0.48 -9.77
CA GLY A 83 -7.47 -0.92 -10.74
C GLY A 83 -8.92 -0.64 -10.33
N PHE A 84 -9.12 0.27 -9.39
CA PHE A 84 -10.45 0.64 -8.91
C PHE A 84 -10.85 2.05 -9.34
N GLN A 85 -12.16 2.26 -9.45
CA GLN A 85 -12.77 3.53 -9.80
C GLN A 85 -13.95 3.79 -8.87
N TRP A 86 -13.99 4.96 -8.28
CA TRP A 86 -15.13 5.40 -7.46
C TRP A 86 -16.29 5.94 -8.30
N ALA A 87 -17.50 5.85 -7.75
CA ALA A 87 -18.68 6.41 -8.35
C ALA A 87 -18.76 7.93 -8.11
N ASN A 88 -18.55 8.34 -6.86
CA ASN A 88 -18.57 9.75 -6.45
C ASN A 88 -17.43 10.05 -5.48
N VAL A 89 -17.01 11.32 -5.42
CA VAL A 89 -16.10 11.84 -4.39
C VAL A 89 -16.89 12.73 -3.46
N TYR A 90 -16.79 12.45 -2.17
CA TYR A 90 -17.37 13.24 -1.10
C TYR A 90 -16.32 13.61 -0.06
N TYR A 91 -16.65 14.61 0.74
CA TYR A 91 -15.86 15.04 1.88
C TYR A 91 -16.77 15.09 3.11
N ALA A 92 -16.28 14.76 4.29
CA ALA A 92 -17.05 14.92 5.51
C ALA A 92 -17.51 16.37 5.70
N SER A 93 -16.70 17.34 5.26
CA SER A 93 -17.03 18.76 5.26
C SER A 93 -18.21 19.16 4.37
N ASP A 94 -18.59 18.32 3.39
CA ASP A 94 -19.80 18.54 2.58
C ASP A 94 -21.09 18.46 3.42
N TYR A 95 -21.01 17.83 4.59
CA TYR A 95 -22.13 17.55 5.49
C TYR A 95 -22.08 18.36 6.80
N PHE A 96 -21.14 19.29 6.95
CA PHE A 96 -21.00 20.06 8.20
C PHE A 96 -22.25 20.83 8.57
N GLN A 97 -23.04 21.32 7.60
CA GLN A 97 -24.28 21.98 7.90
C GLN A 97 -25.35 21.00 8.40
N GLU A 98 -25.52 19.88 7.72
CA GLU A 98 -26.47 18.84 8.15
C GLU A 98 -26.09 18.26 9.53
N LEU A 99 -24.80 18.06 9.80
CA LEU A 99 -24.30 17.61 11.11
C LEU A 99 -24.57 18.64 12.21
N TRP A 100 -24.41 19.94 11.89
CA TRP A 100 -24.73 21.02 12.81
C TRP A 100 -26.23 21.07 13.11
N ASP A 101 -27.07 21.02 12.11
CA ASP A 101 -28.53 21.05 12.27
C ASP A 101 -29.04 19.81 13.01
N PHE A 102 -28.44 18.66 12.77
CA PHE A 102 -28.70 17.44 13.53
C PHE A 102 -28.30 17.58 15.02
N ALA A 103 -27.13 18.17 15.30
CA ALA A 103 -26.69 18.44 16.67
C ALA A 103 -27.65 19.42 17.40
N VAL A 104 -28.14 20.46 16.69
CA VAL A 104 -29.17 21.38 17.22
C VAL A 104 -30.45 20.61 17.55
N TRP A 105 -30.88 19.70 16.68
CA TRP A 105 -32.05 18.85 16.95
C TRP A 105 -31.85 17.96 18.18
N LEU A 106 -30.64 17.35 18.34
CA LEU A 106 -30.31 16.56 19.53
C LEU A 106 -30.39 17.39 20.83
N ILE A 107 -29.92 18.64 20.81
CA ILE A 107 -30.05 19.56 21.96
C ILE A 107 -31.53 19.80 22.26
N LYS A 108 -32.35 20.11 21.26
CA LYS A 108 -33.80 20.35 21.42
C LYS A 108 -34.53 19.13 21.95
N LYS A 109 -34.06 17.92 21.67
CA LYS A 109 -34.59 16.66 22.19
C LYS A 109 -34.04 16.30 23.58
N GLY A 110 -33.16 17.12 24.16
CA GLY A 110 -32.49 16.80 25.40
C GLY A 110 -31.50 15.64 25.34
N ARG A 111 -31.02 15.34 24.13
CA ARG A 111 -30.06 14.25 23.83
C ARG A 111 -28.61 14.75 23.69
N ALA A 112 -28.36 16.03 23.85
CA ALA A 112 -27.02 16.62 23.87
C ALA A 112 -27.00 17.85 24.78
N TYR A 113 -25.83 18.11 25.36
CA TYR A 113 -25.60 19.27 26.23
C TYR A 113 -24.17 19.79 26.06
N VAL A 114 -23.98 21.08 26.32
CA VAL A 114 -22.67 21.72 26.35
C VAL A 114 -22.06 21.55 27.74
N ASP A 115 -20.81 21.05 27.77
CA ASP A 115 -20.02 20.84 28.97
C ASP A 115 -18.87 21.85 29.03
N GLU A 116 -18.69 22.48 30.18
CA GLU A 116 -17.63 23.48 30.45
C GLU A 116 -16.42 22.89 31.16
N GLN A 117 -16.39 21.58 31.39
CA GLN A 117 -15.29 20.91 32.07
C GLN A 117 -14.10 20.71 31.16
N SER A 118 -12.89 20.67 31.75
CA SER A 118 -11.68 20.36 31.01
C SER A 118 -11.65 18.89 30.55
N ALA A 119 -10.83 18.60 29.55
CA ALA A 119 -10.65 17.24 29.03
C ALA A 119 -10.22 16.25 30.12
N GLU A 120 -9.38 16.69 31.08
CA GLU A 120 -8.90 15.87 32.20
C GLU A 120 -10.04 15.51 33.15
N VAL A 121 -10.90 16.49 33.50
CA VAL A 121 -12.05 16.26 34.38
C VAL A 121 -13.05 15.33 33.70
N ILE A 122 -13.35 15.55 32.44
CA ILE A 122 -14.24 14.67 31.67
C ILE A 122 -13.69 13.24 31.62
N ALA A 123 -12.37 13.07 31.36
CA ALA A 123 -11.73 11.77 31.36
C ALA A 123 -11.83 11.05 32.72
N GLN A 124 -11.61 11.76 33.82
CA GLN A 124 -11.76 11.21 35.18
C GLN A 124 -13.20 10.81 35.49
N GLN A 125 -14.16 11.64 35.09
CA GLN A 125 -15.59 11.37 35.29
C GLN A 125 -16.11 10.17 34.50
N LYS A 126 -15.48 9.82 33.37
CA LYS A 126 -15.84 8.62 32.62
C LYS A 126 -15.65 7.33 33.41
N GLY A 127 -14.85 7.33 34.45
CA GLY A 127 -14.54 6.13 35.25
C GLY A 127 -13.63 5.17 34.50
N THR A 128 -13.80 3.89 34.78
CA THR A 128 -13.00 2.81 34.18
C THR A 128 -13.90 1.72 33.60
N THR A 129 -13.31 0.71 32.97
CA THR A 129 -14.05 -0.47 32.49
C THR A 129 -14.72 -1.26 33.62
N THR A 130 -14.25 -1.12 34.85
CA THR A 130 -14.75 -1.83 36.04
C THR A 130 -15.52 -0.92 37.00
N SER A 131 -15.53 0.40 36.80
CA SER A 131 -16.28 1.37 37.62
C SER A 131 -17.10 2.30 36.72
N PRO A 132 -18.37 2.60 37.12
CA PRO A 132 -19.21 3.53 36.39
C PRO A 132 -18.62 4.95 36.39
N GLY A 133 -19.01 5.76 35.43
CA GLY A 133 -18.74 7.19 35.43
C GLY A 133 -19.71 7.96 36.32
N THR A 134 -19.47 9.25 36.42
CA THR A 134 -20.32 10.21 37.14
C THR A 134 -20.83 11.29 36.21
N ASN A 135 -22.04 11.76 36.44
CA ASN A 135 -22.66 12.80 35.62
C ASN A 135 -21.90 14.13 35.73
N SER A 136 -21.78 14.83 34.61
CA SER A 136 -21.34 16.22 34.59
C SER A 136 -22.38 17.11 35.33
N PRO A 137 -21.94 18.14 36.05
CA PRO A 137 -22.85 19.13 36.66
C PRO A 137 -23.65 19.90 35.58
N PHE A 138 -23.21 19.90 34.34
CA PHE A 138 -23.88 20.59 33.22
C PHE A 138 -24.82 19.68 32.42
N ARG A 139 -24.94 18.41 32.77
CA ARG A 139 -25.70 17.40 32.04
C ARG A 139 -27.19 17.74 31.91
N ASP A 140 -27.75 18.41 32.88
CA ASP A 140 -29.18 18.77 32.96
C ASP A 140 -29.43 20.28 32.72
N ARG A 141 -28.48 20.96 32.02
CA ARG A 141 -28.62 22.36 31.64
C ARG A 141 -29.84 22.55 30.74
N PRO A 142 -30.59 23.68 30.91
CA PRO A 142 -31.74 23.97 30.03
C PRO A 142 -31.41 24.01 28.56
N VAL A 143 -32.35 23.58 27.71
CA VAL A 143 -32.19 23.50 26.23
C VAL A 143 -31.79 24.86 25.65
N GLU A 144 -32.45 25.93 26.05
CA GLU A 144 -32.18 27.29 25.54
C GLU A 144 -30.77 27.77 25.84
N GLU A 145 -30.23 27.39 26.98
CA GLU A 145 -28.85 27.71 27.38
C GLU A 145 -27.85 26.90 26.59
N ASN A 146 -28.10 25.59 26.43
CA ASN A 146 -27.28 24.73 25.56
C ASN A 146 -27.23 25.23 24.12
N LEU A 147 -28.35 25.66 23.54
CA LEU A 147 -28.39 26.20 22.17
C LEU A 147 -27.53 27.47 22.05
N LYS A 148 -27.63 28.41 22.99
CA LYS A 148 -26.80 29.64 23.00
C LYS A 148 -25.31 29.32 23.13
N LEU A 149 -24.94 28.39 23.99
CA LEU A 149 -23.54 27.99 24.15
C LEU A 149 -23.00 27.23 22.93
N PHE A 150 -23.82 26.41 22.33
CA PHE A 150 -23.40 25.69 21.10
C PHE A 150 -23.19 26.67 19.94
N GLU A 151 -24.07 27.66 19.77
CA GLU A 151 -23.87 28.74 18.81
C GLU A 151 -22.60 29.54 19.12
N PHE A 152 -22.34 29.85 20.40
CA PHE A 152 -21.12 30.53 20.84
C PHE A 152 -19.85 29.73 20.53
N MET A 153 -19.88 28.39 20.61
CA MET A 153 -18.75 27.53 20.22
C MET A 153 -18.29 27.80 18.78
N ASN A 154 -19.21 28.13 17.87
CA ASN A 154 -18.89 28.41 16.46
C ASN A 154 -18.60 29.89 16.17
N SER A 155 -18.66 30.77 17.14
CA SER A 155 -18.53 32.23 16.95
C SER A 155 -17.12 32.73 16.61
N GLY A 156 -16.10 31.89 16.79
CA GLY A 156 -14.69 32.30 16.71
C GLY A 156 -14.17 33.03 17.97
N LYS A 157 -15.02 33.23 18.97
CA LYS A 157 -14.67 33.89 20.24
C LYS A 157 -14.54 32.91 21.40
N CYS A 158 -14.97 31.66 21.20
CA CYS A 158 -14.86 30.61 22.18
C CYS A 158 -13.43 30.02 22.18
N GLU A 159 -12.77 30.03 23.30
CA GLU A 159 -11.43 29.46 23.43
C GLU A 159 -11.48 27.93 23.32
N PRO A 160 -10.56 27.31 22.55
CA PRO A 160 -10.45 25.86 22.47
C PRO A 160 -10.28 25.21 23.85
N GLY A 161 -10.98 24.11 24.10
CA GLY A 161 -10.92 23.36 25.36
C GLY A 161 -11.79 23.90 26.49
N THR A 162 -12.51 25.02 26.30
CA THR A 162 -13.41 25.58 27.30
C THR A 162 -14.84 25.04 27.23
N LEU A 163 -15.32 24.77 26.01
CA LEU A 163 -16.64 24.20 25.75
C LEU A 163 -16.53 23.02 24.80
N VAL A 164 -17.31 21.98 25.10
CA VAL A 164 -17.51 20.83 24.19
C VAL A 164 -19.00 20.48 24.17
N LEU A 165 -19.49 19.93 23.06
CA LEU A 165 -20.83 19.34 23.00
C LEU A 165 -20.72 17.84 23.24
N ARG A 166 -21.53 17.33 24.16
CA ARG A 166 -21.60 15.90 24.51
C ARG A 166 -22.98 15.34 24.20
N ALA A 167 -23.02 14.11 23.67
CA ALA A 167 -24.25 13.35 23.61
C ALA A 167 -24.65 12.90 25.03
N LYS A 168 -25.94 13.02 25.35
CA LYS A 168 -26.49 12.60 26.66
C LYS A 168 -27.03 11.18 26.53
N ILE A 169 -26.24 10.20 26.96
CA ILE A 169 -26.58 8.77 26.84
C ILE A 169 -26.64 8.12 28.23
N ASP A 170 -25.53 7.56 28.71
CA ASP A 170 -25.49 6.86 29.99
C ASP A 170 -24.05 6.82 30.56
N MET A 171 -23.80 7.56 31.63
CA MET A 171 -22.48 7.60 32.28
C MET A 171 -22.11 6.31 33.04
N ALA A 172 -23.06 5.40 33.24
CA ALA A 172 -22.83 4.09 33.88
C ALA A 172 -22.72 2.94 32.85
N HIS A 173 -22.83 3.21 31.55
CA HIS A 173 -22.82 2.19 30.52
C HIS A 173 -21.52 1.36 30.52
N PRO A 174 -21.59 0.02 30.37
CA PRO A 174 -20.39 -0.84 30.32
C PRO A 174 -19.41 -0.45 29.21
N ASN A 175 -19.91 -0.13 28.02
CA ASN A 175 -19.10 0.43 26.93
C ASN A 175 -18.82 1.91 27.23
N MET A 176 -17.55 2.25 27.47
CA MET A 176 -17.12 3.60 27.81
C MET A 176 -17.40 4.65 26.73
N LEU A 177 -17.57 4.21 25.46
CA LEU A 177 -17.92 5.11 24.35
C LEU A 177 -19.34 5.67 24.46
N PHE A 178 -20.23 5.01 25.23
CA PHE A 178 -21.59 5.48 25.54
C PHE A 178 -21.65 6.46 26.72
N ARG A 179 -20.55 6.66 27.44
CA ARG A 179 -20.51 7.54 28.64
C ARG A 179 -20.40 8.99 28.19
N ASP A 180 -21.51 9.54 27.71
CA ASP A 180 -21.69 10.90 27.20
C ASP A 180 -20.50 11.35 26.33
N PRO A 181 -20.34 10.78 25.14
CA PRO A 181 -19.21 11.08 24.26
C PRO A 181 -19.22 12.51 23.75
N LEU A 182 -18.02 13.06 23.50
CA LEU A 182 -17.88 14.33 22.81
C LEU A 182 -18.33 14.17 21.35
N ILE A 183 -19.16 15.09 20.88
CA ILE A 183 -19.64 15.13 19.49
C ILE A 183 -19.18 16.38 18.74
N TYR A 184 -18.87 17.49 19.44
CA TYR A 184 -18.27 18.71 18.88
C TYR A 184 -17.19 19.27 19.80
N ARG A 185 -16.16 19.85 19.19
CA ARG A 185 -15.06 20.59 19.86
C ARG A 185 -14.76 21.90 19.12
N VAL A 186 -14.17 22.86 19.83
CA VAL A 186 -13.71 24.14 19.27
C VAL A 186 -12.24 24.03 18.88
N LEU A 187 -11.89 24.43 17.66
CA LEU A 187 -10.50 24.45 17.17
C LEU A 187 -10.03 25.85 16.73
N ASN A 188 -10.94 26.73 16.26
CA ASN A 188 -10.63 28.07 15.73
C ASN A 188 -9.52 28.05 14.65
N ILE A 189 -9.58 27.07 13.77
CA ILE A 189 -8.60 26.86 12.69
C ILE A 189 -9.36 26.88 11.36
N PRO A 190 -8.85 27.59 10.34
CA PRO A 190 -9.44 27.54 9.00
C PRO A 190 -9.43 26.12 8.45
N HIS A 191 -10.53 25.71 7.83
CA HIS A 191 -10.64 24.42 7.15
C HIS A 191 -10.23 24.55 5.69
N LEU A 192 -9.53 23.56 5.13
CA LEU A 192 -9.01 23.58 3.76
C LEU A 192 -10.11 23.90 2.71
N ARG A 193 -11.31 23.31 2.87
CA ARG A 193 -12.43 23.48 1.92
C ARG A 193 -13.46 24.53 2.34
N THR A 194 -13.77 24.62 3.62
CA THR A 194 -14.84 25.52 4.12
C THR A 194 -14.32 26.87 4.63
N GLY A 195 -13.01 27.08 4.65
CA GLY A 195 -12.38 28.31 5.11
C GLY A 195 -12.69 28.61 6.56
N ASN A 196 -13.12 29.84 6.85
CA ASN A 196 -13.43 30.33 8.20
C ASN A 196 -14.90 30.17 8.61
N LYS A 197 -15.69 29.37 7.87
CA LYS A 197 -17.12 29.20 8.17
C LYS A 197 -17.34 28.50 9.52
N TRP A 198 -16.45 27.59 9.90
CA TRP A 198 -16.57 26.77 11.08
C TRP A 198 -15.40 27.04 12.05
N ASN A 199 -15.70 27.09 13.35
CA ASN A 199 -14.77 27.16 14.45
C ASN A 199 -14.97 25.97 15.39
N ALA A 200 -16.20 25.42 15.43
CA ALA A 200 -16.53 24.17 16.08
C ALA A 200 -16.62 23.05 15.04
N TYR A 201 -15.97 21.93 15.33
CA TYR A 201 -15.86 20.79 14.43
C TYR A 201 -16.44 19.53 15.06
N PRO A 202 -17.16 18.70 14.26
CA PRO A 202 -17.69 17.44 14.75
C PRO A 202 -16.57 16.42 15.01
N MET A 203 -16.80 15.53 15.97
CA MET A 203 -15.90 14.42 16.27
C MET A 203 -16.13 13.26 15.31
N TYR A 204 -15.10 12.43 15.12
CA TYR A 204 -15.12 11.28 14.23
C TYR A 204 -16.34 10.36 14.44
N ASP A 205 -16.56 9.88 15.67
CA ASP A 205 -17.67 8.96 15.99
C ASP A 205 -19.05 9.55 15.70
N PHE A 206 -19.19 10.87 15.79
CA PHE A 206 -20.42 11.57 15.43
C PHE A 206 -20.57 11.72 13.92
N THR A 207 -19.49 11.95 13.18
CA THR A 207 -19.53 12.25 11.74
C THR A 207 -19.68 10.99 10.90
N HIS A 208 -19.01 9.92 11.26
CA HIS A 208 -18.80 8.75 10.42
C HIS A 208 -20.09 8.05 10.02
N GLY A 209 -20.95 7.70 10.98
CA GLY A 209 -22.23 7.05 10.72
C GLY A 209 -23.20 7.94 9.97
N GLN A 210 -23.21 9.23 10.29
CA GLN A 210 -24.08 10.23 9.64
C GLN A 210 -23.68 10.48 8.19
N SER A 211 -22.37 10.54 7.91
CA SER A 211 -21.88 10.65 6.53
C SER A 211 -22.28 9.42 5.71
N ASP A 212 -22.10 8.21 6.28
CA ASP A 212 -22.56 6.98 5.64
C ASP A 212 -24.08 7.02 5.33
N TYR A 213 -24.87 7.49 6.30
CA TYR A 213 -26.32 7.58 6.13
C TYR A 213 -26.72 8.61 5.06
N LEU A 214 -26.10 9.79 5.08
CA LEU A 214 -26.35 10.87 4.13
C LEU A 214 -25.97 10.51 2.68
N GLU A 215 -24.95 9.68 2.51
CA GLU A 215 -24.51 9.15 1.19
C GLU A 215 -25.32 7.94 0.74
N GLY A 216 -26.19 7.41 1.58
CA GLY A 216 -26.98 6.22 1.27
C GLY A 216 -26.15 4.94 1.24
N VAL A 217 -25.06 4.87 2.00
CA VAL A 217 -24.23 3.68 2.17
C VAL A 217 -25.06 2.54 2.76
N THR A 218 -24.96 1.35 2.20
CA THR A 218 -25.68 0.17 2.67
C THR A 218 -24.80 -0.73 3.52
N HIS A 219 -23.53 -0.89 3.10
CA HIS A 219 -22.54 -1.72 3.76
C HIS A 219 -21.32 -0.86 4.09
N SER A 220 -21.05 -0.71 5.38
CA SER A 220 -19.97 0.08 5.95
C SER A 220 -18.95 -0.87 6.56
N TRP A 221 -17.82 -1.08 5.89
CA TRP A 221 -16.78 -1.96 6.37
C TRP A 221 -15.64 -1.18 7.03
N CYS A 222 -15.13 -1.73 8.13
CA CYS A 222 -14.01 -1.16 8.88
C CYS A 222 -13.19 -2.26 9.57
N THR A 223 -12.10 -1.88 10.22
CA THR A 223 -11.23 -2.84 10.91
C THR A 223 -11.77 -3.19 12.30
N LEU A 224 -11.30 -4.30 12.88
CA LEU A 224 -11.75 -4.82 14.18
C LEU A 224 -11.59 -3.84 15.34
N GLU A 225 -10.75 -2.83 15.23
CA GLU A 225 -10.60 -1.80 16.25
C GLU A 225 -11.87 -0.95 16.47
N PHE A 226 -12.81 -1.00 15.51
CA PHE A 226 -14.10 -0.28 15.57
C PHE A 226 -15.26 -1.13 16.12
N VAL A 227 -15.01 -2.35 16.58
CA VAL A 227 -16.07 -3.21 17.16
C VAL A 227 -16.79 -2.53 18.31
N GLU A 228 -16.04 -1.90 19.24
CA GLU A 228 -16.61 -1.17 20.38
C GLU A 228 -17.33 0.13 19.95
N HIS A 229 -17.01 0.69 18.78
CA HIS A 229 -17.63 1.89 18.23
C HIS A 229 -18.97 1.59 17.53
N ARG A 230 -19.18 0.37 17.03
CA ARG A 230 -20.39 0.02 16.27
C ARG A 230 -21.69 0.31 17.00
N PRO A 231 -21.87 -0.02 18.30
CA PRO A 231 -23.13 0.31 18.98
C PRO A 231 -23.42 1.81 19.01
N LEU A 232 -22.39 2.65 19.17
CA LEU A 232 -22.54 4.11 19.13
C LEU A 232 -22.87 4.60 17.71
N TYR A 233 -22.22 4.03 16.69
CA TYR A 233 -22.55 4.27 15.29
C TYR A 233 -24.02 3.96 15.00
N ASP A 234 -24.51 2.80 15.41
CA ASP A 234 -25.90 2.37 15.20
C ASP A 234 -26.87 3.33 15.90
N LEU A 235 -26.59 3.77 17.13
CA LEU A 235 -27.41 4.72 17.88
C LEU A 235 -27.51 6.07 17.18
N PHE A 236 -26.41 6.62 16.69
CA PHE A 236 -26.42 7.91 15.98
C PHE A 236 -27.15 7.81 14.63
N VAL A 237 -27.01 6.71 13.93
CA VAL A 237 -27.77 6.45 12.68
C VAL A 237 -29.27 6.37 12.99
N GLU A 238 -29.67 5.68 14.08
CA GLU A 238 -31.07 5.62 14.50
C GLU A 238 -31.63 7.01 14.80
N TRP A 239 -30.90 7.82 15.55
CA TRP A 239 -31.31 9.21 15.84
C TRP A 239 -31.39 10.08 14.58
N MET A 240 -30.51 9.89 13.62
CA MET A 240 -30.59 10.61 12.35
C MET A 240 -31.82 10.19 11.52
N ARG A 241 -32.20 8.92 11.56
CA ARG A 241 -33.46 8.45 10.96
C ARG A 241 -34.69 9.08 11.61
N GLU A 242 -34.70 9.19 12.96
CA GLU A 242 -35.75 9.89 13.68
C GLU A 242 -35.84 11.38 13.26
N TRP A 243 -34.68 12.04 13.15
CA TRP A 243 -34.62 13.43 12.68
C TRP A 243 -35.18 13.58 11.24
N ALA A 244 -34.80 12.68 10.35
CA ALA A 244 -35.32 12.67 8.97
C ALA A 244 -36.82 12.42 8.92
N ALA A 245 -37.36 11.54 9.76
CA ALA A 245 -38.78 11.26 9.87
C ALA A 245 -39.58 12.45 10.42
N GLU A 246 -39.05 13.16 11.43
CA GLU A 246 -39.73 14.28 12.07
C GLU A 246 -39.67 15.59 11.27
N CYS A 247 -38.49 15.87 10.69
CA CYS A 247 -38.20 17.19 10.11
C CYS A 247 -38.04 17.18 8.59
N GLY A 248 -37.88 16.02 7.98
CA GLY A 248 -37.54 15.93 6.56
C GLY A 248 -38.70 16.27 5.62
N ALA A 249 -39.96 16.09 6.05
CA ALA A 249 -41.14 16.45 5.24
C ALA A 249 -41.28 17.98 5.05
N ASP A 250 -40.83 18.73 6.05
CA ASP A 250 -40.88 20.21 6.03
C ASP A 250 -39.53 20.84 5.57
N ALA A 251 -38.55 20.01 5.22
CA ALA A 251 -37.26 20.48 4.77
C ALA A 251 -37.31 21.05 3.35
N GLU A 252 -36.36 21.91 3.03
CA GLU A 252 -36.24 22.50 1.71
C GLU A 252 -36.23 21.42 0.62
N SER A 253 -37.03 21.59 -0.41
CA SER A 253 -37.15 20.65 -1.52
C SER A 253 -35.80 20.46 -2.19
N GLY A 254 -35.38 19.19 -2.34
CA GLY A 254 -34.08 18.82 -2.90
C GLY A 254 -32.94 18.79 -1.88
N SER A 255 -33.15 19.21 -0.63
CA SER A 255 -32.14 19.06 0.43
C SER A 255 -31.91 17.59 0.75
N ARG A 256 -30.72 17.29 1.33
CA ARG A 256 -30.39 15.92 1.78
C ARG A 256 -31.38 15.40 2.82
N LEU A 257 -31.83 16.24 3.72
CA LEU A 257 -32.82 15.87 4.73
C LEU A 257 -34.17 15.47 4.10
N ALA A 258 -34.65 16.22 3.09
CA ALA A 258 -35.85 15.87 2.35
C ALA A 258 -35.68 14.54 1.57
N GLN A 259 -34.54 14.32 0.96
CA GLN A 259 -34.18 13.05 0.28
C GLN A 259 -34.15 11.86 1.25
N LEU A 260 -33.58 12.03 2.42
CA LEU A 260 -33.56 10.99 3.47
C LEU A 260 -34.97 10.65 3.92
N SER A 261 -35.80 11.65 4.17
CA SER A 261 -37.21 11.45 4.54
C SER A 261 -37.99 10.67 3.46
N ALA A 262 -37.80 11.00 2.20
CA ALA A 262 -38.43 10.31 1.08
C ALA A 262 -37.95 8.83 0.95
N SER A 263 -36.76 8.52 1.37
CA SER A 263 -36.16 7.19 1.25
C SER A 263 -36.37 6.27 2.47
N LEU A 264 -37.00 6.73 3.55
CA LEU A 264 -37.12 5.99 4.82
C LEU A 264 -37.76 4.60 4.67
N SER A 265 -38.64 4.39 3.70
CA SER A 265 -39.30 3.11 3.44
C SER A 265 -38.44 2.13 2.66
N THR A 266 -37.47 2.60 1.88
CA THR A 266 -36.65 1.80 0.96
C THR A 266 -35.18 1.69 1.39
N TYR A 267 -34.73 2.60 2.26
CA TYR A 267 -33.37 2.62 2.77
C TYR A 267 -33.36 2.44 4.30
N GLN A 268 -32.82 1.34 4.75
CA GLN A 268 -32.80 0.94 6.17
C GLN A 268 -31.61 1.55 6.94
N GLY A 269 -30.71 2.22 6.24
CA GLY A 269 -29.46 2.76 6.80
C GLY A 269 -28.25 1.87 6.55
N PRO A 270 -27.05 2.38 6.86
CA PRO A 270 -25.82 1.64 6.73
C PRO A 270 -25.70 0.59 7.83
N ARG A 271 -25.06 -0.54 7.50
CA ARG A 271 -24.68 -1.56 8.47
C ARG A 271 -23.16 -1.61 8.56
N GLN A 272 -22.62 -1.26 9.74
CA GLN A 272 -21.19 -1.41 10.02
C GLN A 272 -20.85 -2.88 10.26
N THR A 273 -19.74 -3.32 9.68
CA THR A 273 -19.20 -4.67 9.86
C THR A 273 -17.68 -4.61 9.88
N GLU A 274 -17.06 -5.28 10.83
CA GLU A 274 -15.63 -5.23 11.05
C GLU A 274 -14.93 -6.50 10.54
N PHE A 275 -13.71 -6.29 10.05
CA PHE A 275 -12.82 -7.35 9.58
C PHE A 275 -11.39 -7.13 10.10
N ASN A 276 -10.58 -8.18 10.05
CA ASN A 276 -9.19 -8.13 10.49
C ASN A 276 -8.34 -7.22 9.59
N LYS A 277 -7.55 -6.35 10.21
CA LYS A 277 -6.59 -5.52 9.47
C LYS A 277 -5.46 -6.37 8.90
N LEU A 278 -4.79 -5.85 7.88
CA LEU A 278 -3.60 -6.48 7.32
C LEU A 278 -2.39 -6.18 8.21
N ASN A 279 -1.85 -7.23 8.81
CA ASN A 279 -0.57 -7.20 9.49
C ASN A 279 0.39 -8.13 8.72
N LEU A 280 1.60 -7.65 8.45
CA LEU A 280 2.68 -8.40 7.80
C LEU A 280 3.90 -8.43 8.71
N ASN A 281 4.59 -9.58 8.74
CA ASN A 281 5.90 -9.65 9.38
C ASN A 281 6.92 -8.79 8.63
N TYR A 282 7.99 -8.40 9.29
CA TYR A 282 9.07 -7.53 8.77
C TYR A 282 8.61 -6.14 8.30
N ILE A 283 7.38 -5.72 8.62
CA ILE A 283 6.81 -4.43 8.23
C ILE A 283 6.27 -3.67 9.44
N LEU A 284 6.44 -2.36 9.43
CA LEU A 284 5.88 -1.43 10.39
C LEU A 284 4.95 -0.45 9.67
N LEU A 285 3.64 -0.49 9.98
CA LEU A 285 2.61 0.27 9.27
C LEU A 285 2.15 1.54 10.00
N SER A 286 2.65 1.80 11.20
CA SER A 286 2.28 2.99 11.96
C SER A 286 2.69 4.26 11.23
N LYS A 287 1.74 5.16 10.97
CA LYS A 287 1.95 6.44 10.29
C LYS A 287 3.08 7.27 10.95
N ARG A 288 3.11 7.33 12.28
CA ARG A 288 4.17 8.03 13.02
C ARG A 288 5.55 7.49 12.69
N ASN A 289 5.67 6.16 12.62
CA ASN A 289 6.95 5.51 12.35
C ASN A 289 7.36 5.71 10.89
N LEU A 290 6.42 5.61 9.94
CA LEU A 290 6.70 5.85 8.52
C LEU A 290 7.13 7.31 8.27
N LYS A 291 6.45 8.27 8.89
CA LYS A 291 6.81 9.69 8.81
C LYS A 291 8.22 9.94 9.36
N ALA A 292 8.56 9.34 10.49
CA ALA A 292 9.90 9.48 11.08
C ALA A 292 11.01 8.92 10.16
N LEU A 293 10.76 7.84 9.41
CA LEU A 293 11.72 7.32 8.44
C LEU A 293 12.04 8.33 7.33
N VAL A 294 11.02 9.05 6.87
CA VAL A 294 11.17 10.09 5.84
C VAL A 294 11.84 11.34 6.40
N GLU A 295 11.37 11.84 7.55
CA GLU A 295 11.90 13.06 8.17
C GLU A 295 13.35 12.93 8.64
N ASP A 296 13.74 11.75 9.11
CA ASP A 296 15.11 11.46 9.55
C ASP A 296 16.04 11.05 8.38
N GLY A 297 15.55 11.06 7.14
CA GLY A 297 16.35 10.76 5.95
C GLY A 297 16.82 9.29 5.86
N ILE A 298 16.16 8.36 6.55
CA ILE A 298 16.47 6.92 6.49
C ILE A 298 16.06 6.34 5.13
N VAL A 299 14.98 6.84 4.60
CA VAL A 299 14.47 6.55 3.26
C VAL A 299 14.40 7.84 2.44
N SER A 300 14.40 7.71 1.11
CA SER A 300 14.44 8.86 0.19
C SER A 300 13.12 9.65 0.12
N GLY A 301 12.02 9.06 0.55
CA GLY A 301 10.69 9.67 0.53
C GLY A 301 9.61 8.64 0.81
N TRP A 302 8.36 9.04 0.66
CA TRP A 302 7.20 8.17 0.86
C TRP A 302 7.10 7.04 -0.18
N ASP A 303 7.66 7.26 -1.36
CA ASP A 303 7.71 6.29 -2.45
C ASP A 303 9.01 5.47 -2.51
N ASP A 304 9.85 5.57 -1.49
CA ASP A 304 11.05 4.73 -1.39
C ASP A 304 10.66 3.25 -1.47
N PRO A 305 11.33 2.44 -2.33
CA PRO A 305 11.02 1.02 -2.49
C PRO A 305 11.10 0.16 -1.22
N ARG A 306 11.65 0.67 -0.12
CA ARG A 306 11.67 0.01 1.19
C ARG A 306 10.45 0.34 2.05
N MET A 307 9.66 1.33 1.64
CA MET A 307 8.45 1.75 2.34
C MET A 307 7.28 0.82 2.03
N PRO A 308 6.42 0.49 3.01
CA PRO A 308 5.22 -0.33 2.81
C PRO A 308 4.03 0.49 2.29
N THR A 309 4.28 1.69 1.77
CA THR A 309 3.28 2.51 1.08
C THR A 309 2.93 1.92 -0.27
N ILE A 310 1.74 2.19 -0.78
CA ILE A 310 1.34 1.73 -2.12
C ILE A 310 2.26 2.32 -3.17
N CYS A 311 2.61 3.60 -3.07
CA CYS A 311 3.58 4.22 -3.98
C CYS A 311 4.99 3.63 -3.85
N GLY A 312 5.40 3.18 -2.67
CA GLY A 312 6.67 2.46 -2.46
C GLY A 312 6.70 1.11 -3.16
N PHE A 313 5.64 0.31 -3.02
CA PHE A 313 5.51 -0.97 -3.73
C PHE A 313 5.46 -0.77 -5.25
N ARG A 314 4.75 0.24 -5.73
CA ARG A 314 4.71 0.60 -7.15
C ARG A 314 6.10 0.93 -7.68
N ARG A 315 6.87 1.78 -7.00
CA ARG A 315 8.24 2.14 -7.39
C ARG A 315 9.20 0.97 -7.31
N ARG A 316 8.94 0.03 -6.40
CA ARG A 316 9.70 -1.23 -6.32
C ARG A 316 9.40 -2.19 -7.46
N GLY A 317 8.31 -1.98 -8.22
CA GLY A 317 7.94 -2.81 -9.35
C GLY A 317 6.89 -3.89 -9.07
N TYR A 318 6.17 -3.79 -7.96
CA TYR A 318 5.00 -4.64 -7.71
C TYR A 318 3.88 -4.28 -8.70
N SER A 319 3.17 -5.29 -9.18
CA SER A 319 1.96 -5.06 -9.97
C SER A 319 0.76 -4.85 -9.07
N PRO A 320 -0.22 -4.04 -9.46
CA PRO A 320 -1.44 -3.88 -8.69
C PRO A 320 -2.22 -5.20 -8.56
N GLU A 321 -2.22 -6.02 -9.60
CA GLU A 321 -2.87 -7.33 -9.61
C GLU A 321 -2.26 -8.28 -8.58
N SER A 322 -0.95 -8.23 -8.37
CA SER A 322 -0.29 -9.07 -7.36
C SER A 322 -0.71 -8.69 -5.94
N ILE A 323 -0.89 -7.41 -5.66
CA ILE A 323 -1.37 -6.94 -4.34
C ILE A 323 -2.81 -7.40 -4.11
N VAL A 324 -3.70 -7.23 -5.09
CA VAL A 324 -5.10 -7.68 -4.99
C VAL A 324 -5.18 -9.20 -4.84
N LYS A 325 -4.44 -9.97 -5.63
CA LYS A 325 -4.36 -11.44 -5.50
C LYS A 325 -3.88 -11.89 -4.12
N PHE A 326 -2.90 -11.19 -3.56
CA PHE A 326 -2.42 -11.48 -2.21
C PHE A 326 -3.52 -11.25 -1.17
N ILE A 327 -4.25 -10.12 -1.27
CA ILE A 327 -5.37 -9.81 -0.38
C ILE A 327 -6.46 -10.87 -0.47
N ASP A 328 -6.82 -11.30 -1.68
CA ASP A 328 -7.79 -12.38 -1.90
C ASP A 328 -7.34 -13.70 -1.26
N LYS A 329 -6.03 -13.98 -1.34
CA LYS A 329 -5.45 -15.22 -0.80
C LYS A 329 -5.47 -15.26 0.74
N ILE A 330 -5.18 -14.15 1.42
CA ILE A 330 -5.26 -14.08 2.88
C ILE A 330 -6.69 -13.95 3.39
N GLY A 331 -7.59 -13.38 2.59
CA GLY A 331 -9.02 -13.25 2.88
C GLY A 331 -9.36 -12.30 4.03
N TYR A 332 -10.62 -12.36 4.45
CA TYR A 332 -11.20 -11.53 5.50
C TYR A 332 -11.76 -12.41 6.62
N THR A 333 -11.37 -12.11 7.85
CA THR A 333 -11.78 -12.85 9.05
C THR A 333 -12.10 -11.90 10.20
N LYS A 334 -12.63 -12.44 11.31
CA LYS A 334 -12.86 -11.69 12.56
C LYS A 334 -11.73 -11.88 13.60
N ILE A 335 -10.58 -12.40 13.17
CA ILE A 335 -9.42 -12.66 14.03
C ILE A 335 -8.21 -12.03 13.37
N ASP A 336 -7.50 -11.18 14.11
CA ASP A 336 -6.24 -10.62 13.64
C ASP A 336 -5.18 -11.72 13.52
N ALA A 337 -4.43 -11.67 12.43
CA ALA A 337 -3.34 -12.57 12.15
C ALA A 337 -2.12 -11.81 11.60
N LEU A 338 -0.94 -12.29 11.91
CA LEU A 338 0.30 -11.85 11.29
C LEU A 338 0.54 -12.68 10.03
N ASN A 339 0.46 -12.05 8.86
CA ASN A 339 0.69 -12.70 7.58
C ASN A 339 2.18 -12.69 7.22
N ASP A 340 2.60 -13.68 6.44
CA ASP A 340 4.00 -13.80 6.04
C ASP A 340 4.30 -12.94 4.80
N MET A 341 5.31 -12.07 4.89
CA MET A 341 5.81 -11.28 3.77
C MET A 341 6.30 -12.17 2.61
N ALA A 342 6.82 -13.36 2.92
CA ALA A 342 7.23 -14.32 1.90
C ALA A 342 6.04 -14.79 1.04
N LEU A 343 4.82 -14.83 1.58
CA LEU A 343 3.61 -15.13 0.82
C LEU A 343 3.29 -14.02 -0.20
N LEU A 344 3.40 -12.74 0.21
CA LEU A 344 3.25 -11.62 -0.70
C LEU A 344 4.30 -11.68 -1.82
N GLU A 345 5.57 -11.86 -1.47
CA GLU A 345 6.68 -11.99 -2.42
C GLU A 345 6.48 -13.16 -3.40
N SER A 346 5.91 -14.29 -2.94
CA SER A 346 5.56 -15.42 -3.79
C SER A 346 4.48 -15.07 -4.81
N VAL A 347 3.42 -14.39 -4.36
CA VAL A 347 2.34 -13.94 -5.26
C VAL A 347 2.86 -12.96 -6.31
N VAL A 348 3.76 -12.06 -5.91
CA VAL A 348 4.41 -11.11 -6.82
C VAL A 348 5.25 -11.85 -7.86
N ARG A 349 6.05 -12.85 -7.46
CA ARG A 349 6.84 -13.67 -8.38
C ARG A 349 5.97 -14.40 -9.41
N ASP A 350 4.89 -15.02 -8.94
CA ASP A 350 3.96 -15.75 -9.81
C ASP A 350 3.32 -14.80 -10.85
N ASP A 351 2.93 -13.62 -10.43
CA ASP A 351 2.36 -12.61 -11.32
C ASP A 351 3.40 -12.09 -12.31
N LEU A 352 4.59 -11.73 -11.85
CA LEU A 352 5.66 -11.22 -12.69
C LEU A 352 6.20 -12.27 -13.66
N ASN A 353 6.18 -13.56 -13.32
CA ASN A 353 6.58 -14.62 -14.23
C ASN A 353 5.75 -14.61 -15.54
N SER A 354 4.47 -14.28 -15.43
CA SER A 354 3.57 -14.24 -16.59
C SER A 354 3.67 -12.96 -17.44
N ARG A 355 4.20 -11.86 -16.88
CA ARG A 355 4.17 -10.54 -17.56
C ARG A 355 5.52 -9.89 -17.81
N ALA A 356 6.56 -10.26 -17.05
CA ALA A 356 7.85 -9.59 -17.14
C ALA A 356 8.58 -9.91 -18.44
N ILE A 357 9.14 -8.89 -19.07
CA ILE A 357 10.01 -9.03 -20.23
C ILE A 357 11.39 -9.53 -19.78
N ARG A 358 11.88 -10.60 -20.42
CA ARG A 358 13.19 -11.20 -20.12
C ARG A 358 14.29 -10.41 -20.79
N VAL A 359 15.25 -9.96 -20.01
CA VAL A 359 16.45 -9.25 -20.48
C VAL A 359 17.69 -9.79 -19.78
N SER A 360 18.84 -9.59 -20.41
CA SER A 360 20.11 -9.95 -19.81
C SER A 360 20.77 -8.75 -19.16
N ALA A 361 21.18 -8.94 -17.92
CA ALA A 361 21.97 -7.97 -17.14
C ALA A 361 23.05 -8.73 -16.38
N VAL A 362 24.23 -8.16 -16.29
CA VAL A 362 25.37 -8.70 -15.55
C VAL A 362 25.72 -7.74 -14.43
N LEU A 363 25.57 -8.18 -13.17
CA LEU A 363 25.70 -7.33 -12.00
C LEU A 363 27.13 -7.24 -11.45
N ASP A 364 27.89 -8.34 -11.51
CA ASP A 364 29.33 -8.37 -11.20
C ASP A 364 30.10 -8.92 -12.42
N PRO A 365 30.42 -8.05 -13.38
CA PRO A 365 30.92 -8.46 -14.69
C PRO A 365 32.36 -8.96 -14.65
N VAL A 366 32.61 -9.99 -15.45
CA VAL A 366 33.93 -10.41 -15.90
C VAL A 366 33.91 -10.65 -17.40
N LYS A 367 34.97 -10.25 -18.09
CA LYS A 367 35.05 -10.35 -19.55
C LYS A 367 35.37 -11.78 -19.97
N VAL A 368 34.68 -12.26 -21.02
CA VAL A 368 35.03 -13.48 -21.76
C VAL A 368 35.42 -13.09 -23.15
N VAL A 369 36.58 -13.55 -23.59
CA VAL A 369 37.07 -13.43 -24.99
C VAL A 369 36.91 -14.76 -25.70
N ILE A 370 36.16 -14.76 -26.79
CA ILE A 370 35.93 -15.94 -27.63
C ILE A 370 36.97 -15.94 -28.73
N THR A 371 38.07 -16.67 -28.54
CA THR A 371 39.30 -16.53 -29.30
C THR A 371 39.17 -16.94 -30.77
N ASN A 372 38.26 -17.85 -31.11
CA ASN A 372 37.98 -18.29 -32.47
C ASN A 372 36.79 -17.56 -33.12
N TYR A 373 36.20 -16.55 -32.49
CA TYR A 373 35.21 -15.68 -33.13
C TYR A 373 35.92 -14.57 -33.91
N PRO A 374 35.48 -14.25 -35.13
CA PRO A 374 36.17 -13.26 -35.97
C PRO A 374 36.25 -11.87 -35.34
N GLU A 375 37.43 -11.28 -35.39
CA GLU A 375 37.68 -9.95 -34.83
C GLU A 375 36.85 -8.87 -35.54
N GLY A 376 36.26 -7.93 -34.78
CA GLY A 376 35.45 -6.84 -35.29
C GLY A 376 34.11 -7.24 -35.89
N GLN A 377 33.74 -8.52 -35.86
CA GLN A 377 32.41 -8.97 -36.32
C GLN A 377 31.45 -9.09 -35.18
N THR A 378 30.19 -8.75 -35.45
CA THR A 378 29.05 -8.98 -34.57
C THR A 378 27.89 -9.56 -35.36
N GLU A 379 26.98 -10.25 -34.72
CA GLU A 379 25.78 -10.78 -35.33
C GLU A 379 24.55 -10.58 -34.43
N PRO A 380 23.36 -10.32 -35.04
CA PRO A 380 22.12 -10.29 -34.29
C PRO A 380 21.64 -11.71 -34.01
N LEU A 381 21.23 -11.94 -32.76
CA LEU A 381 20.55 -13.15 -32.31
C LEU A 381 19.17 -12.79 -31.77
N THR A 382 18.23 -13.71 -31.86
CA THR A 382 16.86 -13.50 -31.43
C THR A 382 16.66 -13.98 -30.00
N ALA A 383 16.12 -13.10 -29.15
CA ALA A 383 15.71 -13.41 -27.79
C ALA A 383 14.18 -13.28 -27.63
N ILE A 384 13.56 -14.23 -26.95
CA ILE A 384 12.12 -14.23 -26.66
C ILE A 384 11.87 -13.29 -25.49
N ASN A 385 10.94 -12.34 -25.66
CA ASN A 385 10.57 -11.36 -24.63
C ASN A 385 9.90 -12.01 -23.44
N ASN A 386 8.95 -12.91 -23.68
CA ASN A 386 8.23 -13.59 -22.62
C ASN A 386 7.83 -15.01 -23.07
N PRO A 387 8.42 -16.07 -22.51
CA PRO A 387 8.08 -17.44 -22.89
C PRO A 387 6.65 -17.85 -22.47
N GLU A 388 6.02 -17.13 -21.54
CA GLU A 388 4.63 -17.37 -21.10
C GLU A 388 3.60 -16.64 -21.97
N ASN A 389 4.04 -15.71 -22.83
CA ASN A 389 3.15 -14.94 -23.70
C ASN A 389 3.83 -14.62 -25.04
N GLU A 390 3.51 -15.37 -26.08
CA GLU A 390 4.05 -15.18 -27.43
C GLU A 390 3.72 -13.80 -28.03
N ALA A 391 2.62 -13.17 -27.58
CA ALA A 391 2.23 -11.84 -28.06
C ALA A 391 3.22 -10.73 -27.67
N ASP A 392 4.05 -10.95 -26.65
CA ASP A 392 5.11 -10.02 -26.27
C ASP A 392 6.27 -9.98 -27.27
N GLY A 393 6.33 -10.95 -28.20
CA GLY A 393 7.28 -10.98 -29.32
C GLY A 393 8.72 -11.30 -28.91
N THR A 394 9.64 -10.76 -29.69
CA THR A 394 11.08 -10.99 -29.57
C THR A 394 11.86 -9.68 -29.71
N HIS A 395 13.12 -9.69 -29.30
CA HIS A 395 14.07 -8.62 -29.58
C HIS A 395 15.41 -9.19 -30.04
N GLU A 396 16.24 -8.33 -30.58
CA GLU A 396 17.58 -8.69 -31.01
C GLU A 396 18.59 -8.44 -29.89
N VAL A 397 19.51 -9.41 -29.73
CA VAL A 397 20.70 -9.28 -28.90
C VAL A 397 21.94 -9.42 -29.79
N GLU A 398 22.91 -8.55 -29.60
CA GLU A 398 24.14 -8.61 -30.37
C GLU A 398 25.14 -9.59 -29.75
N PHE A 399 25.72 -10.47 -30.57
CA PHE A 399 26.77 -11.38 -30.16
C PHE A 399 28.08 -11.01 -30.88
N GLY A 400 29.19 -11.11 -30.17
CA GLY A 400 30.50 -10.81 -30.70
C GLY A 400 31.60 -11.53 -29.94
N ARG A 401 32.85 -11.19 -30.30
CA ARG A 401 34.05 -11.82 -29.74
C ARG A 401 34.20 -11.62 -28.24
N GLU A 402 33.74 -10.48 -27.71
CA GLU A 402 33.86 -10.15 -26.28
C GLU A 402 32.47 -10.01 -25.64
N ILE A 403 32.27 -10.67 -24.51
CA ILE A 403 31.04 -10.62 -23.73
C ILE A 403 31.32 -10.45 -22.24
N TRP A 404 30.32 -9.94 -21.52
CA TRP A 404 30.30 -9.95 -20.07
C TRP A 404 29.46 -11.11 -19.54
N ILE A 405 29.96 -11.81 -18.52
CA ILE A 405 29.22 -12.80 -17.72
C ILE A 405 29.32 -12.45 -16.23
N GLU A 406 28.48 -13.08 -15.40
CA GLU A 406 28.65 -12.96 -13.94
C GLU A 406 29.98 -13.61 -13.51
N ARG A 407 30.69 -12.94 -12.65
CA ARG A 407 31.95 -13.43 -12.08
C ARG A 407 31.80 -14.79 -11.40
N ASP A 408 30.68 -14.96 -10.67
CA ASP A 408 30.36 -16.21 -9.98
C ASP A 408 30.05 -17.38 -10.92
N ASP A 409 29.86 -17.12 -12.22
CA ASP A 409 29.67 -18.17 -13.22
C ASP A 409 30.98 -18.81 -13.68
N PHE A 410 32.14 -18.34 -13.20
CA PHE A 410 33.44 -18.91 -13.49
C PHE A 410 34.20 -19.29 -12.23
N GLN A 411 34.86 -20.45 -12.24
CA GLN A 411 35.85 -20.90 -11.24
C GLN A 411 37.07 -21.50 -11.96
N GLU A 412 38.25 -20.97 -11.67
CA GLU A 412 39.51 -21.51 -12.20
C GLU A 412 39.82 -22.89 -11.60
N GLU A 413 39.67 -23.03 -10.28
CA GLU A 413 39.76 -24.28 -9.53
C GLU A 413 38.36 -24.76 -9.14
N ALA A 414 37.66 -25.40 -10.08
CA ALA A 414 36.27 -25.74 -9.88
C ALA A 414 36.07 -26.99 -9.02
N GLU A 415 35.14 -26.90 -8.09
CA GLU A 415 34.65 -28.06 -7.34
C GLU A 415 33.96 -29.07 -8.27
N LYS A 416 33.97 -30.35 -7.86
CA LYS A 416 33.47 -31.49 -8.64
C LYS A 416 31.99 -31.30 -9.10
N LYS A 417 31.19 -30.58 -8.31
CA LYS A 417 29.76 -30.31 -8.57
C LYS A 417 29.51 -28.98 -9.29
N PHE A 418 30.55 -28.20 -9.56
CA PHE A 418 30.38 -26.92 -10.24
C PHE A 418 30.03 -27.14 -11.73
N MET A 419 28.83 -26.77 -12.12
CA MET A 419 28.26 -27.03 -13.46
C MET A 419 28.27 -25.78 -14.36
N ARG A 420 29.03 -24.76 -14.01
CA ARG A 420 29.21 -23.53 -14.78
C ARG A 420 30.61 -23.51 -15.41
N LEU A 421 31.09 -22.37 -15.86
CA LEU A 421 32.31 -22.25 -16.65
C LEU A 421 33.56 -22.50 -15.80
N ALA A 422 34.42 -23.37 -16.30
CA ALA A 422 35.72 -23.72 -15.68
C ALA A 422 36.67 -24.24 -16.76
N PRO A 423 37.99 -24.32 -16.53
CA PRO A 423 38.94 -24.82 -17.50
C PRO A 423 38.51 -26.17 -18.13
N GLY A 424 38.44 -26.23 -19.47
CA GLY A 424 38.01 -27.39 -20.21
C GLY A 424 36.52 -27.71 -20.21
N LYS A 425 35.70 -26.97 -19.45
CA LYS A 425 34.26 -27.18 -19.38
C LYS A 425 33.49 -26.36 -20.42
N GLU A 426 32.37 -26.94 -20.87
CA GLU A 426 31.43 -26.31 -21.76
C GLU A 426 30.22 -25.76 -21.03
N VAL A 427 29.72 -24.60 -21.45
CA VAL A 427 28.45 -24.02 -21.05
C VAL A 427 27.69 -23.52 -22.26
N ARG A 428 26.37 -23.40 -22.12
CA ARG A 428 25.54 -22.76 -23.17
C ARG A 428 25.35 -21.28 -22.82
N LEU A 429 25.62 -20.43 -23.79
CA LEU A 429 25.20 -19.02 -23.69
C LEU A 429 23.74 -18.89 -24.13
N LYS A 430 22.92 -18.26 -23.33
CA LYS A 430 21.48 -18.09 -23.60
C LYS A 430 21.27 -17.43 -24.98
N ASN A 431 20.43 -18.00 -25.82
CA ASN A 431 20.12 -17.53 -27.18
C ASN A 431 21.33 -17.45 -28.12
N ALA A 432 22.46 -18.02 -27.80
CA ALA A 432 23.70 -17.92 -28.59
C ALA A 432 24.30 -19.29 -28.92
N TYR A 433 25.46 -19.59 -28.37
CA TYR A 433 26.27 -20.76 -28.70
C TYR A 433 26.70 -21.54 -27.48
N ILE A 434 27.22 -22.73 -27.67
CA ILE A 434 28.01 -23.44 -26.68
C ILE A 434 29.44 -22.91 -26.76
N ILE A 435 30.01 -22.59 -25.60
CA ILE A 435 31.42 -22.19 -25.47
C ILE A 435 32.16 -23.15 -24.55
N LYS A 436 33.47 -23.30 -24.78
CA LYS A 436 34.38 -24.11 -23.97
C LYS A 436 35.51 -23.22 -23.45
N CYS A 437 35.77 -23.26 -22.14
CA CYS A 437 36.90 -22.56 -21.57
C CYS A 437 38.23 -23.22 -21.94
N ASP A 438 39.24 -22.41 -22.22
CA ASP A 438 40.60 -22.89 -22.51
C ASP A 438 41.16 -23.64 -21.30
N GLU A 439 41.89 -24.74 -21.54
CA GLU A 439 42.45 -25.57 -20.47
C GLU A 439 43.84 -25.11 -20.03
N GLU A 440 44.63 -24.59 -20.98
CA GLU A 440 46.02 -24.20 -20.74
C GLU A 440 46.16 -22.75 -20.28
N HIS A 441 45.31 -21.86 -20.84
CA HIS A 441 45.26 -20.45 -20.47
C HIS A 441 43.83 -19.99 -20.22
N PRO A 442 43.21 -20.40 -19.11
CA PRO A 442 41.79 -20.15 -18.86
C PRO A 442 41.45 -18.70 -18.57
N CYS A 443 42.37 -17.93 -17.94
CA CYS A 443 42.08 -16.57 -17.54
C CYS A 443 43.33 -15.72 -17.28
N ASP A 444 43.16 -14.40 -17.33
CA ASP A 444 44.11 -13.42 -16.81
C ASP A 444 43.63 -12.86 -15.46
N LYS A 445 44.59 -12.41 -14.67
CA LYS A 445 44.39 -11.82 -13.34
C LYS A 445 45.09 -10.47 -13.24
N ASP A 446 44.53 -9.58 -12.42
CA ASP A 446 45.19 -8.34 -12.02
C ASP A 446 46.25 -8.58 -10.92
N ALA A 447 46.86 -7.50 -10.46
CA ALA A 447 47.91 -7.54 -9.43
C ALA A 447 47.41 -8.09 -8.07
N ASP A 448 46.12 -7.99 -7.80
CA ASP A 448 45.46 -8.47 -6.59
C ASP A 448 44.94 -9.92 -6.74
N GLY A 449 45.21 -10.56 -7.88
CA GLY A 449 44.78 -11.93 -8.19
C GLY A 449 43.31 -12.06 -8.60
N ARG A 450 42.63 -10.96 -8.85
CA ARG A 450 41.25 -10.95 -9.33
C ARG A 450 41.20 -11.25 -10.83
N ILE A 451 40.36 -12.17 -11.23
CA ILE A 451 40.17 -12.53 -12.65
C ILE A 451 39.61 -11.32 -13.41
N THR A 452 40.31 -10.97 -14.50
CA THR A 452 39.93 -9.84 -15.37
C THR A 452 39.36 -10.29 -16.71
N THR A 453 39.90 -11.40 -17.26
CA THR A 453 39.52 -11.92 -18.58
C THR A 453 39.52 -13.45 -18.54
N ILE A 454 38.53 -14.05 -19.18
CA ILE A 454 38.40 -15.50 -19.36
C ILE A 454 38.50 -15.80 -20.86
N TYR A 455 39.18 -16.85 -21.23
CA TYR A 455 39.39 -17.26 -22.63
C TYR A 455 38.58 -18.51 -22.94
N CYS A 456 37.79 -18.43 -24.04
CA CYS A 456 36.95 -19.52 -24.50
C CYS A 456 37.00 -19.65 -26.02
N THR A 457 36.59 -20.80 -26.53
CA THR A 457 36.21 -21.01 -27.92
C THR A 457 34.72 -21.26 -28.01
N TYR A 458 34.09 -20.92 -29.15
CA TYR A 458 32.70 -21.25 -29.39
C TYR A 458 32.59 -22.35 -30.50
N ASP A 459 31.49 -23.08 -30.46
CA ASP A 459 31.13 -24.05 -31.47
C ASP A 459 30.09 -23.43 -32.42
N PRO A 460 30.51 -23.07 -33.68
CA PRO A 460 29.62 -22.41 -34.64
C PRO A 460 28.37 -23.21 -35.01
N GLU A 461 28.41 -24.54 -34.90
CA GLU A 461 27.30 -25.42 -35.26
C GLU A 461 26.17 -25.38 -34.19
N THR A 462 26.44 -24.82 -33.03
CA THR A 462 25.50 -24.77 -31.88
C THR A 462 24.68 -23.48 -31.81
N ARG A 463 24.63 -22.68 -32.86
CA ARG A 463 23.85 -21.45 -32.94
C ARG A 463 22.40 -21.70 -32.52
N SER A 464 21.87 -20.91 -31.60
CA SER A 464 20.47 -21.00 -31.16
C SER A 464 19.50 -20.95 -32.35
N GLY A 465 18.50 -21.82 -32.35
CA GLY A 465 17.54 -21.97 -33.46
C GLY A 465 18.04 -22.80 -34.66
N GLN A 466 19.28 -23.33 -34.63
CA GLN A 466 19.82 -24.25 -35.63
C GLN A 466 19.82 -25.70 -35.10
N PRO A 467 19.89 -26.72 -35.99
CA PRO A 467 19.82 -28.14 -35.58
C PRO A 467 20.88 -28.55 -34.55
N GLY A 468 22.07 -27.95 -34.56
CA GLY A 468 23.15 -28.23 -33.60
C GLY A 468 22.94 -27.61 -32.21
N ALA A 469 21.96 -26.71 -32.06
CA ALA A 469 21.68 -26.04 -30.78
C ALA A 469 21.25 -27.01 -29.68
N ASP A 470 20.69 -28.17 -30.04
CA ASP A 470 20.21 -29.18 -29.08
C ASP A 470 21.30 -30.12 -28.55
N ARG A 471 22.57 -29.92 -28.96
CA ARG A 471 23.70 -30.73 -28.47
C ARG A 471 23.72 -30.73 -26.93
N LYS A 472 23.67 -31.94 -26.38
CA LYS A 472 23.68 -32.12 -24.92
C LYS A 472 25.05 -31.86 -24.33
N ILE A 473 25.11 -31.06 -23.28
CA ILE A 473 26.31 -30.79 -22.50
C ILE A 473 26.01 -30.97 -21.01
N LYS A 474 27.04 -31.10 -20.21
CA LYS A 474 26.90 -31.17 -18.72
C LYS A 474 26.73 -29.79 -18.08
N GLY A 475 27.25 -28.75 -18.73
CA GLY A 475 27.21 -27.38 -18.25
C GLY A 475 25.83 -26.74 -18.31
N LYS A 476 25.60 -25.78 -17.45
CA LYS A 476 24.35 -24.99 -17.41
C LYS A 476 24.36 -23.89 -18.46
N THR A 477 23.18 -23.31 -18.68
CA THR A 477 23.01 -22.12 -19.51
C THR A 477 23.34 -20.88 -18.68
N LEU A 478 24.18 -19.99 -19.23
CA LEU A 478 24.56 -18.71 -18.66
C LEU A 478 23.86 -17.57 -19.43
N HIS A 479 23.53 -16.49 -18.70
CA HIS A 479 23.19 -15.21 -19.33
C HIS A 479 24.47 -14.39 -19.56
N TRP A 480 24.40 -13.48 -20.48
CA TRP A 480 25.53 -12.68 -20.93
C TRP A 480 25.06 -11.41 -21.60
N VAL A 481 25.93 -10.42 -21.73
CA VAL A 481 25.72 -9.23 -22.57
C VAL A 481 26.97 -8.95 -23.42
N SER A 482 26.77 -8.38 -24.61
CA SER A 482 27.87 -8.03 -25.51
C SER A 482 28.70 -6.88 -24.97
N CYS A 483 30.03 -6.99 -24.95
CA CYS A 483 30.89 -5.87 -24.60
C CYS A 483 30.80 -4.71 -25.62
N HIS A 484 30.41 -5.00 -26.85
CA HIS A 484 30.37 -4.01 -27.93
C HIS A 484 29.27 -2.97 -27.75
N ASN A 485 28.07 -3.38 -27.33
CA ASN A 485 26.91 -2.48 -27.21
C ASN A 485 26.24 -2.41 -25.85
N ALA A 486 26.71 -3.19 -24.87
CA ALA A 486 26.16 -3.15 -23.50
C ALA A 486 26.13 -1.72 -22.93
N LYS A 487 25.08 -1.43 -22.18
CA LYS A 487 24.95 -0.16 -21.46
C LYS A 487 25.36 -0.33 -20.00
N LYS A 488 26.14 0.59 -19.51
CA LYS A 488 26.43 0.67 -18.06
C LYS A 488 25.16 1.11 -17.34
N ALA A 489 24.85 0.46 -16.21
CA ALA A 489 23.63 0.73 -15.47
C ALA A 489 23.89 0.73 -13.95
N GLU A 490 23.09 1.48 -13.24
CA GLU A 490 22.95 1.40 -11.80
C GLU A 490 21.86 0.38 -11.46
N VAL A 491 22.15 -0.53 -10.54
CA VAL A 491 21.19 -1.51 -10.05
C VAL A 491 21.07 -1.39 -8.54
N ARG A 492 19.86 -1.15 -8.07
CA ARG A 492 19.52 -1.00 -6.66
C ARG A 492 18.91 -2.28 -6.14
N LEU A 493 19.66 -3.00 -5.33
CA LEU A 493 19.23 -4.25 -4.73
C LEU A 493 18.53 -3.94 -3.39
N TYR A 494 17.24 -3.70 -3.46
CA TYR A 494 16.39 -3.48 -2.29
C TYR A 494 16.07 -4.80 -1.59
N ASP A 495 16.14 -4.78 -0.27
CA ASP A 495 15.71 -5.87 0.62
C ASP A 495 14.75 -5.31 1.68
N ARG A 496 14.36 -6.13 2.65
CA ARG A 496 13.50 -5.73 3.76
C ARG A 496 14.20 -4.68 4.61
N LEU A 497 13.47 -3.63 5.00
CA LEU A 497 14.02 -2.57 5.85
C LEU A 497 14.36 -3.09 7.26
N TRP A 498 13.53 -3.99 7.79
CA TRP A 498 13.66 -4.54 9.13
C TRP A 498 14.18 -5.98 9.09
N LYS A 499 15.11 -6.32 9.97
CA LYS A 499 15.65 -7.68 10.13
C LYS A 499 14.87 -8.53 11.14
N VAL A 500 13.96 -7.90 11.91
CA VAL A 500 13.15 -8.55 12.94
C VAL A 500 11.79 -8.95 12.37
N GLU A 501 11.29 -10.10 12.78
CA GLU A 501 10.03 -10.65 12.24
C GLU A 501 8.81 -9.81 12.65
N ASN A 502 8.74 -9.35 13.90
CA ASN A 502 7.67 -8.49 14.39
C ASN A 502 8.22 -7.13 14.87
N PRO A 503 8.41 -6.17 13.94
CA PRO A 503 9.00 -4.87 14.28
C PRO A 503 8.17 -4.07 15.30
N ARG A 504 6.85 -4.25 15.31
CA ARG A 504 5.97 -3.55 16.25
C ARG A 504 6.23 -3.95 17.70
N ASP A 505 6.24 -5.25 17.94
CA ASP A 505 6.42 -5.78 19.30
C ASP A 505 7.86 -5.59 19.78
N GLU A 506 8.82 -5.74 18.88
CA GLU A 506 10.23 -5.52 19.18
C GLU A 506 10.51 -4.04 19.50
N LEU A 507 9.92 -3.10 18.77
CA LEU A 507 10.02 -1.67 19.08
C LEU A 507 9.49 -1.37 20.48
N ALA A 508 8.31 -1.90 20.83
CA ALA A 508 7.72 -1.72 22.14
C ALA A 508 8.65 -2.29 23.24
N ARG A 509 9.16 -3.52 23.05
CA ARG A 509 10.08 -4.19 23.98
C ARG A 509 11.35 -3.35 24.22
N LEU A 510 11.99 -2.86 23.15
CA LEU A 510 13.20 -2.07 23.25
C LEU A 510 12.96 -0.71 23.94
N GLN A 511 11.82 -0.10 23.72
CA GLN A 511 11.45 1.14 24.39
C GLN A 511 11.14 0.92 25.89
N ASP A 512 10.52 -0.20 26.24
CA ASP A 512 10.32 -0.61 27.65
C ASP A 512 11.64 -0.89 28.38
N GLU A 513 12.67 -1.33 27.64
CA GLU A 513 14.04 -1.48 28.14
C GLU A 513 14.82 -0.14 28.25
N GLY A 514 14.19 0.97 27.87
CA GLY A 514 14.72 2.32 28.02
C GLY A 514 15.46 2.87 26.81
N LEU A 515 15.42 2.20 25.65
CA LEU A 515 15.99 2.75 24.41
C LEU A 515 15.10 3.88 23.88
N THR A 516 15.73 4.89 23.31
CA THR A 516 15.00 5.89 22.52
C THR A 516 14.47 5.26 21.24
N TYR A 517 13.47 5.90 20.63
CA TYR A 517 12.94 5.45 19.34
C TYR A 517 14.03 5.29 18.27
N ALA A 518 14.95 6.25 18.19
CA ALA A 518 16.05 6.21 17.21
C ALA A 518 17.00 5.03 17.45
N GLN A 519 17.37 4.76 18.71
CA GLN A 519 18.23 3.63 19.08
C GLN A 519 17.55 2.28 18.80
N ALA A 520 16.28 2.15 19.17
CA ALA A 520 15.52 0.94 18.90
C ALA A 520 15.40 0.67 17.40
N ARG A 521 15.09 1.69 16.62
CA ARG A 521 15.01 1.63 15.16
C ARG A 521 16.33 1.19 14.53
N GLU A 522 17.46 1.78 14.91
CA GLU A 522 18.78 1.42 14.43
C GLU A 522 19.11 -0.06 14.72
N GLN A 523 18.79 -0.51 15.93
CA GLN A 523 19.01 -1.91 16.32
C GLN A 523 18.16 -2.91 15.51
N MET A 524 16.94 -2.52 15.10
CA MET A 524 16.01 -3.36 14.34
C MET A 524 16.29 -3.36 12.84
N MET A 525 16.99 -2.33 12.33
CA MET A 525 17.21 -2.14 10.91
C MET A 525 18.08 -3.24 10.30
N ASN A 526 17.70 -3.68 9.10
CA ASN A 526 18.55 -4.56 8.29
C ASN A 526 19.71 -3.73 7.70
N PRO A 527 20.97 -4.02 8.02
CA PRO A 527 22.13 -3.29 7.50
C PRO A 527 22.24 -3.41 5.97
N ASP A 528 21.74 -4.51 5.40
CA ASP A 528 21.79 -4.80 3.96
C ASP A 528 20.47 -4.46 3.23
N ASN A 529 19.66 -3.54 3.78
CA ASN A 529 18.36 -3.20 3.21
C ASN A 529 18.43 -2.56 1.81
N LEU A 530 19.58 -2.02 1.43
CA LEU A 530 19.85 -1.46 0.10
C LEU A 530 21.33 -1.60 -0.24
N LYS A 531 21.61 -2.25 -1.38
CA LYS A 531 22.95 -2.28 -2.00
C LYS A 531 22.86 -1.67 -3.40
N VAL A 532 23.65 -0.63 -3.64
CA VAL A 532 23.70 0.05 -4.95
C VAL A 532 24.92 -0.45 -5.70
N LEU A 533 24.69 -1.00 -6.90
CA LEU A 533 25.73 -1.45 -7.83
C LEU A 533 25.81 -0.50 -9.00
N THR A 534 26.99 0.06 -9.28
CA THR A 534 27.20 1.10 -10.31
C THR A 534 27.97 0.59 -11.52
N GLU A 535 28.53 -0.63 -11.45
CA GLU A 535 29.35 -1.23 -12.51
C GLU A 535 28.65 -2.41 -13.20
N CYS A 536 27.32 -2.36 -13.31
CA CYS A 536 26.53 -3.36 -14.02
C CYS A 536 26.48 -3.07 -15.51
N TYR A 537 26.36 -4.12 -16.31
CA TYR A 537 26.11 -4.02 -17.75
C TYR A 537 24.81 -4.68 -18.15
N ILE A 538 24.06 -4.01 -19.01
CA ILE A 538 22.74 -4.45 -19.45
C ILE A 538 22.65 -4.38 -20.98
N GLU A 539 21.87 -5.28 -21.57
CA GLU A 539 21.58 -5.21 -23.00
C GLU A 539 20.82 -3.92 -23.36
N PRO A 540 21.05 -3.31 -24.52
CA PRO A 540 20.45 -2.03 -24.90
C PRO A 540 18.93 -2.04 -24.90
N PHE A 541 18.31 -3.15 -25.27
CA PHE A 541 16.85 -3.28 -25.28
C PHE A 541 16.20 -2.94 -23.93
N ALA A 542 16.82 -3.33 -22.82
CA ALA A 542 16.30 -3.03 -21.48
C ALA A 542 16.22 -1.52 -21.18
N THR A 543 17.05 -0.70 -21.83
CA THR A 543 17.02 0.76 -21.65
C THR A 543 15.89 1.44 -22.42
N THR A 544 15.20 0.73 -23.29
CA THR A 544 14.02 1.22 -24.03
C THR A 544 12.73 1.03 -23.25
N MET A 545 12.77 0.32 -22.15
CA MET A 545 11.59 0.01 -21.33
C MET A 545 11.19 1.22 -20.51
N ALA A 546 9.88 1.50 -20.45
CA ALA A 546 9.35 2.61 -19.69
C ALA A 546 9.60 2.45 -18.17
N PRO A 547 9.74 3.55 -17.41
CA PRO A 547 9.77 3.49 -15.96
C PRO A 547 8.60 2.69 -15.39
N LEU A 548 8.85 1.92 -14.35
CA LEU A 548 7.89 1.05 -13.66
C LEU A 548 7.37 -0.15 -14.48
N SER A 549 7.89 -0.41 -15.68
CA SER A 549 7.62 -1.65 -16.40
C SER A 549 8.28 -2.84 -15.70
N HIS A 550 7.82 -4.06 -16.02
CA HIS A 550 8.26 -5.27 -15.35
C HIS A 550 9.29 -6.03 -16.19
N LEU A 551 10.47 -6.24 -15.63
CA LEU A 551 11.56 -6.96 -16.24
C LEU A 551 11.96 -8.18 -15.40
N GLN A 552 12.41 -9.24 -16.07
CA GLN A 552 13.18 -10.29 -15.42
C GLN A 552 14.63 -10.19 -15.91
N PHE A 553 15.55 -9.91 -15.00
CA PHE A 553 16.97 -10.14 -15.27
C PHE A 553 17.21 -11.65 -15.21
N GLN A 554 17.50 -12.24 -16.34
CA GLN A 554 17.56 -13.69 -16.50
C GLN A 554 18.50 -14.32 -15.46
N ARG A 555 18.02 -15.35 -14.76
CA ARG A 555 18.71 -16.07 -13.68
C ARG A 555 18.94 -15.28 -12.38
N ILE A 556 18.57 -14.00 -12.33
CA ILE A 556 18.85 -13.11 -11.18
C ILE A 556 17.59 -12.81 -10.39
N GLY A 557 16.58 -12.22 -11.00
CA GLY A 557 15.36 -11.78 -10.32
C GLY A 557 14.50 -10.89 -11.20
N TYR A 558 13.47 -10.29 -10.55
CA TYR A 558 12.59 -9.33 -11.17
C TYR A 558 13.01 -7.91 -10.79
N PHE A 559 12.98 -7.03 -11.78
CA PHE A 559 13.43 -5.66 -11.70
C PHE A 559 12.48 -4.72 -12.43
N THR A 560 12.58 -3.43 -12.12
CA THR A 560 11.85 -2.38 -12.82
C THR A 560 12.78 -1.20 -13.09
N PRO A 561 12.69 -0.54 -14.26
CA PRO A 561 13.35 0.75 -14.43
C PRO A 561 12.79 1.76 -13.42
N ASP A 562 13.66 2.43 -12.68
CA ASP A 562 13.28 3.43 -11.70
C ASP A 562 12.76 4.71 -12.36
N LEU A 563 12.04 5.53 -11.59
CA LEU A 563 11.61 6.87 -12.02
C LEU A 563 12.79 7.80 -12.34
N ASP A 564 13.94 7.56 -11.69
CA ASP A 564 15.19 8.31 -11.93
C ASP A 564 15.98 7.82 -13.17
N SER A 565 15.53 6.74 -13.82
CA SER A 565 16.22 6.15 -14.97
C SER A 565 16.13 7.04 -16.19
N THR A 566 17.28 7.28 -16.84
CA THR A 566 17.38 7.96 -18.13
C THR A 566 18.12 7.07 -19.14
N ALA A 567 18.10 7.44 -20.42
CA ALA A 567 18.85 6.71 -21.45
C ALA A 567 20.38 6.77 -21.22
N GLU A 568 20.86 7.88 -20.67
CA GLU A 568 22.28 8.13 -20.34
C GLU A 568 22.70 7.50 -19.02
N HIS A 569 21.77 7.37 -18.10
CA HIS A 569 21.97 6.78 -16.78
C HIS A 569 20.81 5.83 -16.43
N PRO A 570 20.84 4.61 -16.97
CA PRO A 570 19.81 3.60 -16.64
C PRO A 570 19.89 3.16 -15.19
N VAL A 571 18.75 3.15 -14.51
CA VAL A 571 18.62 2.77 -13.09
C VAL A 571 17.52 1.72 -12.95
N PHE A 572 17.82 0.61 -12.28
CA PHE A 572 16.88 -0.49 -12.08
C PHE A 572 16.75 -0.85 -10.60
N ASN A 573 15.52 -1.01 -10.15
CA ASN A 573 15.20 -1.43 -8.79
C ASN A 573 14.87 -2.92 -8.77
N LYS A 574 15.46 -3.67 -7.84
CA LYS A 574 15.06 -5.06 -7.59
C LYS A 574 13.68 -5.10 -6.96
N THR A 575 12.78 -5.85 -7.58
CA THR A 575 11.43 -6.12 -7.06
C THR A 575 11.46 -7.30 -6.09
N VAL A 576 11.73 -8.49 -6.59
CA VAL A 576 11.88 -9.75 -5.83
C VAL A 576 12.89 -10.68 -6.51
N GLY A 577 13.46 -11.61 -5.75
CA GLY A 577 14.29 -12.67 -6.32
C GLY A 577 13.48 -13.72 -7.07
N LEU A 578 14.17 -14.64 -7.79
CA LEU A 578 13.52 -15.78 -8.47
C LEU A 578 13.05 -16.86 -7.49
N LYS A 579 13.63 -16.91 -6.31
CA LYS A 579 13.31 -17.88 -5.26
C LYS A 579 13.07 -17.14 -3.94
N VAL A 580 12.37 -17.80 -3.05
CA VAL A 580 12.19 -17.34 -1.65
C VAL A 580 13.52 -17.33 -0.92
#